data_14561b17523c576009100753024ac141
#
_entry.id   14561b17523c576009100753024ac141
#
_cell.length_a   1.000
_cell.length_b   1.000
_cell.length_c   1.000
_cell.angle_alpha   90.00
_cell.angle_beta   90.00
_cell.angle_gamma   90.00
#
_symmetry.space_group_name_H-M   'P 1'
#
loop_
_entity.id
_entity.type
_entity.pdbx_description
1 polymer ?
#
loop_
_entity_poly.entity_id
_entity_poly.type
_entity_poly.pdbx_seq_one_letter_code
_entity_poly.pdbx_strand_id
1 'polypeptide(L)'
;MNGSKTLVLGGGGLAGLGWYAGLFHGLAQSGVDLRDADRMIGTSAGSATAVQMRGTDSLDHLYVRQTDPALIADETPPDMSAMMALMAAFPKLNAIADHGDRMRAIGKMATDATTITPDVRRFMIEQRLSSHDWPKTSLTITAVNVDTGNLQLFDATSGVSLVDAVAASCAVPGVWPVVTIEGRRYMDGGVFTVDNAALAMGAERVVIASPFGGASPAANGYHLNDAVAALEASGSKVLVIEPDAGTRAAMGVNPLDPSVRKPSAEAGFIQGKQIAENLGKFWSEPK
;
A
#
# COMPACT_ATOMS: atom_id res chain seq x y z
N MET A 1 14.32 20.71 17.26
CA MET A 1 14.21 19.56 16.33
C MET A 1 12.92 19.77 15.58
N ASN A 2 12.97 19.95 14.26
CA ASN A 2 11.73 19.97 13.46
C ASN A 2 11.04 18.63 13.65
N GLY A 3 9.75 18.65 13.97
CA GLY A 3 8.98 17.44 14.20
C GLY A 3 8.99 16.53 12.96
N SER A 4 9.24 15.25 13.16
CA SER A 4 9.31 14.30 12.06
C SER A 4 7.92 14.01 11.47
N LYS A 5 7.81 14.12 10.13
CA LYS A 5 6.59 13.84 9.37
C LYS A 5 6.68 12.45 8.75
N THR A 6 5.69 11.62 8.98
CA THR A 6 5.61 10.29 8.35
C THR A 6 4.34 10.16 7.52
N LEU A 7 4.49 9.69 6.29
CA LEU A 7 3.39 9.31 5.42
C LEU A 7 3.31 7.78 5.33
N VAL A 8 2.16 7.24 5.72
CA VAL A 8 1.86 5.81 5.64
C VAL A 8 0.89 5.58 4.50
N LEU A 9 1.22 4.64 3.61
CA LEU A 9 0.45 4.27 2.43
C LEU A 9 0.06 2.79 2.52
N GLY A 10 -1.20 2.53 2.76
CA GLY A 10 -1.74 1.18 2.92
C GLY A 10 -1.92 0.39 1.63
N GLY A 11 -2.25 -0.88 1.75
CA GLY A 11 -2.64 -1.74 0.64
C GLY A 11 -3.97 -1.30 0.02
N GLY A 12 -4.15 -1.55 -1.28
CA GLY A 12 -5.39 -1.12 -1.96
C GLY A 12 -5.58 -1.68 -3.37
N GLY A 13 -4.67 -2.53 -3.85
CA GLY A 13 -4.73 -3.09 -5.21
C GLY A 13 -4.64 -2.02 -6.29
N LEU A 14 -5.21 -2.30 -7.45
CA LEU A 14 -5.25 -1.36 -8.59
C LEU A 14 -6.18 -0.17 -8.31
N ALA A 15 -7.28 -0.39 -7.58
CA ALA A 15 -8.15 0.69 -7.11
C ALA A 15 -7.38 1.67 -6.22
N GLY A 16 -6.58 1.15 -5.28
CA GLY A 16 -5.72 1.95 -4.41
C GLY A 16 -4.67 2.73 -5.19
N LEU A 17 -4.00 2.12 -6.19
CA LEU A 17 -3.04 2.82 -7.04
C LEU A 17 -3.69 3.99 -7.78
N GLY A 18 -4.89 3.79 -8.36
CA GLY A 18 -5.65 4.85 -8.99
C GLY A 18 -5.97 5.96 -8.00
N TRP A 19 -6.57 5.60 -6.87
CA TRP A 19 -6.96 6.56 -5.84
C TRP A 19 -5.79 7.40 -5.34
N TYR A 20 -4.66 6.80 -5.03
CA TYR A 20 -3.44 7.51 -4.61
C TYR A 20 -2.98 8.52 -5.64
N ALA A 21 -2.89 8.10 -6.90
CA ALA A 21 -2.44 8.99 -7.97
C ALA A 21 -3.35 10.22 -8.10
N GLY A 22 -4.68 10.01 -8.04
CA GLY A 22 -5.65 11.10 -8.04
C GLY A 22 -5.57 11.96 -6.79
N LEU A 23 -5.59 11.35 -5.61
CA LEU A 23 -5.53 12.04 -4.32
C LEU A 23 -4.35 13.00 -4.23
N PHE A 24 -3.14 12.49 -4.48
CA PHE A 24 -1.93 13.29 -4.37
C PHE A 24 -1.82 14.35 -5.46
N HIS A 25 -2.31 14.06 -6.67
CA HIS A 25 -2.39 15.08 -7.72
C HIS A 25 -3.38 16.20 -7.34
N GLY A 26 -4.57 15.87 -6.83
CA GLY A 26 -5.57 16.85 -6.38
C GLY A 26 -5.08 17.71 -5.22
N LEU A 27 -4.37 17.11 -4.26
CA LEU A 27 -3.71 17.81 -3.16
C LEU A 27 -2.65 18.78 -3.68
N ALA A 28 -1.76 18.34 -4.58
CA ALA A 28 -0.69 19.16 -5.12
C ALA A 28 -1.23 20.35 -5.93
N GLN A 29 -2.27 20.14 -6.73
CA GLN A 29 -2.95 21.25 -7.43
C GLN A 29 -3.57 22.29 -6.49
N SER A 30 -3.83 21.89 -5.24
CA SER A 30 -4.35 22.76 -4.19
C SER A 30 -3.25 23.27 -3.25
N GLY A 31 -1.97 23.09 -3.61
CA GLY A 31 -0.82 23.61 -2.86
C GLY A 31 -0.35 22.72 -1.70
N VAL A 32 -0.81 21.48 -1.60
CA VAL A 32 -0.39 20.52 -0.57
C VAL A 32 0.39 19.38 -1.20
N ASP A 33 1.67 19.26 -0.84
CA ASP A 33 2.56 18.21 -1.35
C ASP A 33 3.13 17.39 -0.20
N LEU A 34 2.71 16.13 -0.08
CA LEU A 34 3.16 15.22 0.98
C LEU A 34 4.49 14.52 0.66
N ARG A 35 5.11 14.81 -0.48
CA ARG A 35 6.43 14.26 -0.84
C ARG A 35 7.55 14.81 0.04
N ASP A 36 7.29 15.89 0.81
CA ASP A 36 8.21 16.43 1.81
C ASP A 36 8.23 15.64 3.14
N ALA A 37 7.48 14.54 3.25
CA ALA A 37 7.55 13.64 4.39
C ALA A 37 8.99 13.20 4.67
N ASP A 38 9.43 13.23 5.92
CA ASP A 38 10.76 12.74 6.31
C ASP A 38 10.89 11.23 6.08
N ARG A 39 9.78 10.49 6.29
CA ARG A 39 9.70 9.05 6.09
C ARG A 39 8.42 8.66 5.37
N MET A 40 8.53 7.70 4.45
CA MET A 40 7.38 7.01 3.87
C MET A 40 7.40 5.53 4.24
N ILE A 41 6.21 4.98 4.52
CA ILE A 41 6.01 3.55 4.77
C ILE A 41 4.97 3.07 3.78
N GLY A 42 5.30 2.09 2.96
CA GLY A 42 4.41 1.58 1.92
C GLY A 42 4.12 0.09 2.06
N THR A 43 2.85 -0.26 1.88
CA THR A 43 2.37 -1.65 1.87
C THR A 43 1.63 -1.91 0.56
N SER A 44 1.98 -2.96 -0.19
CA SER A 44 1.29 -3.37 -1.41
C SER A 44 1.16 -2.21 -2.42
N ALA A 45 -0.05 -1.81 -2.81
CA ALA A 45 -0.27 -0.64 -3.67
C ALA A 45 0.43 0.62 -3.12
N GLY A 46 0.42 0.81 -1.80
CA GLY A 46 1.11 1.92 -1.15
C GLY A 46 2.62 1.85 -1.29
N SER A 47 3.23 0.66 -1.39
CA SER A 47 4.67 0.53 -1.64
C SER A 47 5.06 1.05 -3.02
N ALA A 48 4.31 0.66 -4.06
CA ALA A 48 4.51 1.16 -5.42
C ALA A 48 4.29 2.69 -5.51
N THR A 49 3.22 3.19 -4.86
CA THR A 49 2.94 4.62 -4.78
C THR A 49 4.05 5.39 -4.07
N ALA A 50 4.58 4.86 -2.95
CA ALA A 50 5.68 5.50 -2.23
C ALA A 50 6.94 5.61 -3.09
N VAL A 51 7.28 4.57 -3.87
CA VAL A 51 8.38 4.61 -4.84
C VAL A 51 8.14 5.68 -5.91
N GLN A 52 6.94 5.74 -6.48
CA GLN A 52 6.56 6.73 -7.48
C GLN A 52 6.65 8.16 -6.92
N MET A 53 6.16 8.39 -5.70
CA MET A 53 6.23 9.70 -5.03
C MET A 53 7.66 10.13 -4.68
N ARG A 54 8.56 9.18 -4.43
CA ARG A 54 9.99 9.44 -4.18
C ARG A 54 10.82 9.52 -5.45
N GLY A 55 10.24 9.13 -6.59
CA GLY A 55 10.86 9.21 -7.91
C GLY A 55 10.85 10.63 -8.49
N THR A 56 11.21 10.71 -9.76
CA THR A 56 11.33 11.99 -10.50
C THR A 56 10.05 12.39 -11.23
N ASP A 57 9.06 11.50 -11.30
CA ASP A 57 7.80 11.78 -11.97
C ASP A 57 7.00 12.87 -11.25
N SER A 58 6.34 13.71 -12.02
CA SER A 58 5.37 14.65 -11.46
C SER A 58 4.10 13.91 -11.01
N LEU A 59 3.40 14.44 -10.01
CA LEU A 59 2.12 13.88 -9.57
C LEU A 59 1.06 13.93 -10.69
N ASP A 60 1.15 14.91 -11.58
CA ASP A 60 0.35 14.96 -12.80
C ASP A 60 0.63 13.76 -13.71
N HIS A 61 1.91 13.46 -13.99
CA HIS A 61 2.29 12.32 -14.82
C HIS A 61 1.81 11.00 -14.19
N LEU A 62 1.95 10.83 -12.88
CA LEU A 62 1.44 9.64 -12.17
C LEU A 62 -0.08 9.50 -12.29
N TYR A 63 -0.81 10.62 -12.24
CA TYR A 63 -2.25 10.64 -12.47
C TYR A 63 -2.63 10.26 -13.91
N VAL A 64 -1.96 10.85 -14.90
CA VAL A 64 -2.20 10.56 -16.31
C VAL A 64 -1.92 9.08 -16.63
N ARG A 65 -0.89 8.47 -16.02
CA ARG A 65 -0.62 7.02 -16.14
C ARG A 65 -1.73 6.12 -15.57
N GLN A 66 -2.68 6.64 -14.80
CA GLN A 66 -3.85 5.88 -14.33
C GLN A 66 -5.10 6.15 -15.16
N THR A 67 -5.13 7.26 -15.91
CA THR A 67 -6.35 7.75 -16.59
C THR A 67 -6.27 7.69 -18.11
N ASP A 68 -5.08 7.76 -18.70
CA ASP A 68 -4.88 7.64 -20.14
C ASP A 68 -4.66 6.17 -20.54
N PRO A 69 -5.56 5.56 -21.32
CA PRO A 69 -5.43 4.17 -21.75
C PRO A 69 -4.11 3.85 -22.48
N ALA A 70 -3.48 4.85 -23.13
CA ALA A 70 -2.22 4.65 -23.85
C ALA A 70 -1.01 4.54 -22.91
N LEU A 71 -1.13 4.96 -21.65
CA LEU A 71 -0.06 4.99 -20.66
C LEU A 71 -0.28 4.02 -19.50
N ILE A 72 -1.47 3.42 -19.43
CA ILE A 72 -1.76 2.40 -18.40
C ILE A 72 -0.88 1.18 -18.70
N ALA A 73 -0.05 0.79 -17.72
CA ALA A 73 0.74 -0.43 -17.81
C ALA A 73 -0.17 -1.64 -17.99
N ASP A 74 0.23 -2.54 -18.88
CA ASP A 74 -0.48 -3.80 -19.08
C ASP A 74 -0.55 -4.60 -17.79
N GLU A 75 -1.77 -4.96 -17.42
CA GLU A 75 -2.05 -5.76 -16.24
C GLU A 75 -2.72 -7.06 -16.67
N THR A 76 -2.13 -8.17 -16.30
CA THR A 76 -2.85 -9.44 -16.36
C THR A 76 -3.92 -9.44 -15.28
N PRO A 77 -5.22 -9.57 -15.62
CA PRO A 77 -6.24 -9.68 -14.60
C PRO A 77 -5.94 -10.86 -13.68
N PRO A 78 -6.16 -10.74 -12.37
CA PRO A 78 -6.01 -11.86 -11.46
C PRO A 78 -7.01 -12.96 -11.80
N ASP A 79 -6.65 -14.21 -11.54
CA ASP A 79 -7.61 -15.29 -11.61
C ASP A 79 -8.69 -15.08 -10.54
N MET A 80 -9.92 -14.84 -10.99
CA MET A 80 -11.06 -14.61 -10.10
C MET A 80 -11.37 -15.83 -9.23
N SER A 81 -11.06 -17.04 -9.69
CA SER A 81 -11.23 -18.26 -8.90
C SER A 81 -10.27 -18.27 -7.69
N ALA A 82 -9.03 -17.81 -7.88
CA ALA A 82 -8.05 -17.64 -6.81
C ALA A 82 -8.49 -16.61 -5.78
N MET A 83 -9.04 -15.48 -6.24
CA MET A 83 -9.59 -14.46 -5.35
C MET A 83 -10.78 -14.99 -4.53
N MET A 84 -11.69 -15.71 -5.16
CA MET A 84 -12.82 -16.34 -4.47
C MET A 84 -12.36 -17.40 -3.46
N ALA A 85 -11.34 -18.20 -3.82
CA ALA A 85 -10.75 -19.18 -2.91
C ALA A 85 -10.11 -18.51 -1.68
N LEU A 86 -9.40 -17.41 -1.87
CA LEU A 86 -8.85 -16.60 -0.79
C LEU A 86 -9.96 -16.09 0.14
N MET A 87 -11.01 -15.46 -0.40
CA MET A 87 -12.15 -14.98 0.37
C MET A 87 -12.83 -16.09 1.16
N ALA A 88 -13.01 -17.26 0.55
CA ALA A 88 -13.61 -18.43 1.23
C ALA A 88 -12.71 -19.02 2.34
N ALA A 89 -11.39 -18.84 2.24
CA ALA A 89 -10.44 -19.30 3.25
C ALA A 89 -10.39 -18.38 4.48
N PHE A 90 -10.67 -17.08 4.34
CA PHE A 90 -10.57 -16.10 5.41
C PHE A 90 -11.24 -16.49 6.73
N PRO A 91 -12.51 -16.98 6.77
CA PRO A 91 -13.14 -17.36 8.03
C PRO A 91 -12.39 -18.46 8.79
N LYS A 92 -11.83 -19.44 8.06
CA LYS A 92 -11.03 -20.54 8.66
C LYS A 92 -9.68 -20.02 9.14
N LEU A 93 -9.03 -19.14 8.38
CA LEU A 93 -7.74 -18.55 8.73
C LEU A 93 -7.89 -17.67 9.98
N ASN A 94 -8.94 -16.86 10.04
CA ASN A 94 -9.22 -15.99 11.19
C ASN A 94 -9.59 -16.76 12.47
N ALA A 95 -10.05 -18.00 12.35
CA ALA A 95 -10.32 -18.87 13.50
C ALA A 95 -9.03 -19.41 14.17
N ILE A 96 -7.87 -19.31 13.51
CA ILE A 96 -6.58 -19.68 14.09
C ILE A 96 -6.19 -18.60 15.11
N ALA A 97 -6.18 -18.96 16.40
CA ALA A 97 -5.96 -18.00 17.48
C ALA A 97 -4.53 -17.46 17.52
N ASP A 98 -3.53 -18.34 17.34
CA ASP A 98 -2.14 -17.92 17.32
C ASP A 98 -1.82 -17.15 16.03
N HIS A 99 -1.27 -15.95 16.17
CA HIS A 99 -0.96 -15.08 15.06
C HIS A 99 0.08 -15.70 14.11
N GLY A 100 1.15 -16.27 14.65
CA GLY A 100 2.22 -16.88 13.86
C GLY A 100 1.72 -18.09 13.07
N ASP A 101 0.90 -18.96 13.70
CA ASP A 101 0.28 -20.09 13.02
C ASP A 101 -0.65 -19.65 11.90
N ARG A 102 -1.43 -18.59 12.14
CA ARG A 102 -2.29 -18.00 11.12
C ARG A 102 -1.48 -17.48 9.92
N MET A 103 -0.41 -16.73 10.17
CA MET A 103 0.46 -16.22 9.10
C MET A 103 1.12 -17.35 8.32
N ARG A 104 1.57 -18.42 9.01
CA ARG A 104 2.12 -19.61 8.34
C ARG A 104 1.08 -20.36 7.49
N ALA A 105 -0.16 -20.44 7.97
CA ALA A 105 -1.25 -21.05 7.20
C ALA A 105 -1.57 -20.25 5.92
N ILE A 106 -1.57 -18.91 6.01
CA ILE A 106 -1.71 -18.03 4.84
C ILE A 106 -0.51 -18.20 3.90
N GLY A 107 0.71 -18.26 4.44
CA GLY A 107 1.93 -18.48 3.67
C GLY A 107 1.92 -19.82 2.92
N LYS A 108 1.42 -20.89 3.56
CA LYS A 108 1.24 -22.18 2.89
C LYS A 108 0.25 -22.08 1.73
N MET A 109 -0.88 -21.45 1.94
CA MET A 109 -1.87 -21.23 0.88
C MET A 109 -1.26 -20.43 -0.29
N ALA A 110 -0.48 -19.37 0.00
CA ALA A 110 0.19 -18.58 -1.02
C ALA A 110 1.17 -19.41 -1.84
N THR A 111 1.90 -20.33 -1.20
CA THR A 111 2.89 -21.19 -1.86
C THR A 111 2.25 -22.28 -2.69
N ASP A 112 1.13 -22.85 -2.23
CA ASP A 112 0.43 -23.95 -2.91
C ASP A 112 -0.42 -23.46 -4.09
N ALA A 113 -0.65 -22.15 -4.21
CA ALA A 113 -1.51 -21.60 -5.25
C ALA A 113 -0.88 -21.68 -6.64
N THR A 114 -1.71 -21.98 -7.64
CA THR A 114 -1.35 -21.85 -9.05
C THR A 114 -1.47 -20.41 -9.48
N THR A 115 -0.39 -19.79 -9.89
CA THR A 115 -0.32 -18.38 -10.28
C THR A 115 0.46 -18.21 -11.58
N ILE A 116 0.52 -17.00 -12.13
CA ILE A 116 1.51 -16.67 -13.16
C ILE A 116 2.93 -16.86 -12.61
N THR A 117 3.93 -16.93 -13.50
CA THR A 117 5.31 -17.11 -13.04
C THR A 117 5.85 -15.89 -12.29
N PRO A 118 6.78 -16.10 -11.33
CA PRO A 118 7.40 -14.99 -10.59
C PRO A 118 8.05 -13.94 -11.51
N ASP A 119 8.71 -14.36 -12.59
CA ASP A 119 9.39 -13.45 -13.52
C ASP A 119 8.39 -12.55 -14.26
N VAL A 120 7.27 -13.12 -14.73
CA VAL A 120 6.20 -12.33 -15.36
C VAL A 120 5.64 -11.31 -14.38
N ARG A 121 5.38 -11.75 -13.14
CA ARG A 121 4.87 -10.81 -12.11
C ARG A 121 5.87 -9.73 -11.75
N ARG A 122 7.14 -10.09 -11.61
CA ARG A 122 8.22 -9.15 -11.34
C ARG A 122 8.31 -8.08 -12.43
N PHE A 123 8.27 -8.50 -13.70
CA PHE A 123 8.26 -7.57 -14.83
C PHE A 123 7.08 -6.59 -14.79
N MET A 124 5.87 -7.07 -14.49
CA MET A 124 4.69 -6.21 -14.34
C MET A 124 4.88 -5.16 -13.23
N ILE A 125 5.49 -5.54 -12.10
CA ILE A 125 5.81 -4.60 -11.01
C ILE A 125 6.84 -3.59 -11.48
N GLU A 126 7.89 -4.02 -12.15
CA GLU A 126 8.95 -3.15 -12.68
C GLU A 126 8.39 -2.06 -13.60
N GLN A 127 7.45 -2.42 -14.49
CA GLN A 127 6.79 -1.45 -15.39
C GLN A 127 5.93 -0.40 -14.67
N ARG A 128 5.51 -0.66 -13.44
CA ARG A 128 4.76 0.31 -12.64
C ARG A 128 5.63 1.38 -12.02
N LEU A 129 6.91 1.08 -11.78
CA LEU A 129 7.81 1.94 -11.05
C LEU A 129 8.50 2.93 -11.99
N SER A 130 8.62 4.17 -11.54
CA SER A 130 9.35 5.23 -12.25
C SER A 130 10.85 5.24 -11.95
N SER A 131 11.27 4.48 -10.95
CA SER A 131 12.68 4.27 -10.58
C SER A 131 12.86 2.85 -10.07
N HIS A 132 14.00 2.26 -10.35
CA HIS A 132 14.38 0.92 -9.88
C HIS A 132 15.44 0.98 -8.76
N ASP A 133 15.94 2.17 -8.46
CA ASP A 133 16.88 2.41 -7.40
C ASP A 133 16.19 2.95 -6.14
N TRP A 134 16.68 2.56 -4.98
CA TRP A 134 16.22 3.10 -3.72
C TRP A 134 16.39 4.62 -3.66
N PRO A 135 15.37 5.36 -3.22
CA PRO A 135 15.47 6.81 -3.05
C PRO A 135 16.45 7.15 -1.93
N LYS A 136 17.04 8.34 -2.01
CA LYS A 136 17.92 8.86 -0.94
C LYS A 136 17.16 9.21 0.34
N THR A 137 15.87 9.49 0.21
CA THR A 137 14.97 9.81 1.33
C THR A 137 14.42 8.53 1.94
N SER A 138 14.08 8.55 3.23
CA SER A 138 13.63 7.37 3.96
C SER A 138 12.36 6.76 3.35
N LEU A 139 12.48 5.52 2.93
CA LEU A 139 11.38 4.69 2.44
C LEU A 139 11.47 3.31 3.09
N THR A 140 10.37 2.84 3.67
CA THR A 140 10.24 1.48 4.21
C THR A 140 9.13 0.76 3.44
N ILE A 141 9.42 -0.43 2.94
CA ILE A 141 8.47 -1.31 2.25
C ILE A 141 8.24 -2.54 3.11
N THR A 142 6.99 -2.93 3.28
CA THR A 142 6.59 -4.06 4.14
C THR A 142 6.28 -5.30 3.33
N ALA A 143 6.69 -6.46 3.81
CA ALA A 143 6.28 -7.78 3.32
C ALA A 143 6.16 -8.74 4.50
N VAL A 144 5.61 -9.93 4.29
CA VAL A 144 5.55 -10.98 5.32
C VAL A 144 6.37 -12.18 4.87
N ASN A 145 7.24 -12.66 5.74
CA ASN A 145 7.98 -13.89 5.48
C ASN A 145 7.02 -15.09 5.55
N VAL A 146 6.95 -15.86 4.49
CA VAL A 146 6.01 -16.99 4.31
C VAL A 146 6.23 -18.08 5.35
N ASP A 147 7.49 -18.37 5.68
CA ASP A 147 7.87 -19.51 6.52
C ASP A 147 7.73 -19.20 8.02
N THR A 148 8.02 -17.95 8.41
CA THR A 148 7.99 -17.54 9.82
C THR A 148 6.71 -16.79 10.21
N GLY A 149 6.01 -16.19 9.24
CA GLY A 149 4.88 -15.30 9.47
C GLY A 149 5.26 -13.92 9.99
N ASN A 150 6.55 -13.62 10.10
CA ASN A 150 7.03 -12.33 10.61
C ASN A 150 6.94 -11.23 9.55
N LEU A 151 6.62 -10.03 10.03
CA LEU A 151 6.74 -8.82 9.21
C LEU A 151 8.21 -8.59 8.86
N GLN A 152 8.47 -8.37 7.58
CA GLN A 152 9.76 -7.97 7.03
C GLN A 152 9.70 -6.54 6.56
N LEU A 153 10.71 -5.77 6.89
CA LEU A 153 10.89 -4.40 6.43
C LEU A 153 12.07 -4.34 5.47
N PHE A 154 11.84 -3.73 4.31
CA PHE A 154 12.87 -3.45 3.33
C PHE A 154 13.10 -1.96 3.21
N ASP A 155 14.35 -1.55 3.13
CA ASP A 155 14.80 -0.18 2.87
C ASP A 155 16.11 -0.19 2.08
N ALA A 156 16.69 0.99 1.84
CA ALA A 156 17.93 1.13 1.09
C ALA A 156 19.14 0.40 1.72
N THR A 157 19.06 -0.01 2.98
CA THR A 157 20.14 -0.73 3.69
C THR A 157 19.95 -2.24 3.71
N SER A 158 18.81 -2.73 3.20
CA SER A 158 18.44 -4.15 3.26
C SER A 158 19.24 -5.04 2.30
N GLY A 159 19.99 -4.47 1.34
CA GLY A 159 20.70 -5.24 0.31
C GLY A 159 19.78 -5.82 -0.78
N VAL A 160 18.48 -5.58 -0.70
CA VAL A 160 17.45 -6.08 -1.63
C VAL A 160 17.16 -5.04 -2.71
N SER A 161 16.95 -5.47 -3.96
CA SER A 161 16.54 -4.54 -5.01
C SER A 161 15.18 -3.91 -4.71
N LEU A 162 15.00 -2.64 -5.09
CA LEU A 162 13.72 -1.94 -4.88
C LEU A 162 12.55 -2.67 -5.56
N VAL A 163 12.77 -3.18 -6.77
CA VAL A 163 11.75 -3.91 -7.54
C VAL A 163 11.33 -5.18 -6.80
N ASP A 164 12.30 -5.94 -6.25
CA ASP A 164 11.99 -7.18 -5.52
C ASP A 164 11.28 -6.90 -4.19
N ALA A 165 11.64 -5.81 -3.50
CA ALA A 165 10.96 -5.38 -2.29
C ALA A 165 9.48 -5.01 -2.57
N VAL A 166 9.21 -4.24 -3.65
CA VAL A 166 7.83 -3.91 -4.07
C VAL A 166 7.10 -5.15 -4.56
N ALA A 167 7.75 -6.03 -5.32
CA ALA A 167 7.14 -7.28 -5.76
C ALA A 167 6.72 -8.16 -4.58
N ALA A 168 7.57 -8.30 -3.55
CA ALA A 168 7.25 -9.00 -2.32
C ALA A 168 6.07 -8.36 -1.57
N SER A 169 6.07 -7.02 -1.48
CA SER A 169 5.01 -6.25 -0.86
C SER A 169 3.66 -6.37 -1.57
N CYS A 170 3.67 -6.71 -2.87
CA CYS A 170 2.48 -6.84 -3.73
C CYS A 170 2.11 -8.32 -4.03
N ALA A 171 2.72 -9.29 -3.35
CA ALA A 171 2.48 -10.72 -3.56
C ALA A 171 1.25 -11.21 -2.78
N VAL A 172 0.04 -10.80 -3.21
CA VAL A 172 -1.23 -11.17 -2.57
C VAL A 172 -1.38 -12.69 -2.54
N PRO A 173 -1.52 -13.31 -1.34
CA PRO A 173 -1.61 -14.75 -1.17
C PRO A 173 -2.68 -15.40 -2.06
N GLY A 174 -2.31 -16.46 -2.77
CA GLY A 174 -3.25 -17.18 -3.64
C GLY A 174 -3.57 -16.50 -4.97
N VAL A 175 -3.26 -15.22 -5.12
CA VAL A 175 -3.51 -14.44 -6.36
C VAL A 175 -2.23 -14.23 -7.16
N TRP A 176 -1.16 -13.84 -6.47
CA TRP A 176 0.15 -13.61 -7.07
C TRP A 176 1.20 -14.56 -6.50
N PRO A 177 2.24 -14.89 -7.27
CA PRO A 177 3.29 -15.78 -6.79
C PRO A 177 4.02 -15.17 -5.59
N VAL A 178 4.43 -16.02 -4.65
CA VAL A 178 5.38 -15.64 -3.61
C VAL A 178 6.69 -15.19 -4.23
N VAL A 179 7.35 -14.21 -3.61
CA VAL A 179 8.64 -13.68 -4.09
C VAL A 179 9.76 -14.28 -3.28
N THR A 180 10.75 -14.85 -3.97
CA THR A 180 11.95 -15.40 -3.32
C THR A 180 13.11 -14.41 -3.42
N ILE A 181 13.62 -13.98 -2.28
CA ILE A 181 14.76 -13.08 -2.15
C ILE A 181 15.79 -13.77 -1.24
N GLU A 182 16.99 -14.03 -1.76
CA GLU A 182 18.07 -14.69 -1.01
C GLU A 182 17.63 -15.99 -0.32
N GLY A 183 16.84 -16.81 -1.02
CA GLY A 183 16.33 -18.09 -0.52
C GLY A 183 15.19 -17.99 0.50
N ARG A 184 14.75 -16.80 0.87
CA ARG A 184 13.59 -16.56 1.73
C ARG A 184 12.38 -16.18 0.90
N ARG A 185 11.20 -16.65 1.30
CA ARG A 185 9.95 -16.44 0.58
C ARG A 185 9.11 -15.36 1.26
N TYR A 186 8.51 -14.49 0.44
CA TYR A 186 7.73 -13.36 0.93
C TYR A 186 6.37 -13.28 0.25
N MET A 187 5.38 -12.82 1.00
CA MET A 187 4.03 -12.47 0.56
C MET A 187 3.69 -11.04 0.96
N ASP A 188 2.57 -10.54 0.47
CA ASP A 188 2.09 -9.16 0.65
C ASP A 188 2.13 -8.70 2.12
N GLY A 189 2.67 -7.51 2.36
CA GLY A 189 2.74 -6.90 3.68
C GLY A 189 1.39 -6.62 4.31
N GLY A 190 0.35 -6.46 3.49
CA GLY A 190 -1.03 -6.25 3.93
C GLY A 190 -1.66 -7.47 4.62
N VAL A 191 -1.02 -8.64 4.52
CA VAL A 191 -1.40 -9.83 5.30
C VAL A 191 -1.14 -9.62 6.79
N PHE A 192 -0.10 -8.87 7.15
CA PHE A 192 0.21 -8.55 8.56
C PHE A 192 -0.78 -7.50 9.10
N THR A 193 -0.75 -6.30 8.57
CA THR A 193 -1.84 -5.31 8.64
C THR A 193 -1.88 -4.53 7.33
N VAL A 194 -3.07 -4.14 6.89
CA VAL A 194 -3.23 -3.51 5.56
C VAL A 194 -2.40 -2.24 5.42
N ASP A 195 -2.30 -1.46 6.48
CA ASP A 195 -1.61 -0.16 6.46
C ASP A 195 -0.23 -0.20 7.12
N ASN A 196 0.03 -1.15 8.01
CA ASN A 196 1.24 -1.23 8.83
C ASN A 196 1.56 0.10 9.55
N ALA A 197 0.51 0.83 9.95
CA ALA A 197 0.60 2.19 10.47
C ALA A 197 1.36 2.28 11.80
N ALA A 198 1.36 1.22 12.61
CA ALA A 198 2.13 1.16 13.86
C ALA A 198 3.64 1.38 13.65
N LEU A 199 4.17 1.15 12.44
CA LEU A 199 5.55 1.43 12.10
C LEU A 199 5.91 2.93 12.12
N ALA A 200 4.91 3.82 12.13
CA ALA A 200 5.10 5.27 12.25
C ALA A 200 5.36 5.72 13.70
N MET A 201 5.41 4.80 14.67
CA MET A 201 5.71 5.11 16.07
C MET A 201 6.96 5.99 16.20
N GLY A 202 6.84 7.02 17.05
CA GLY A 202 7.91 8.00 17.28
C GLY A 202 7.93 9.18 16.32
N ALA A 203 7.07 9.20 15.28
CA ALA A 203 6.88 10.38 14.46
C ALA A 203 6.03 11.42 15.21
N GLU A 204 6.32 12.71 15.01
CA GLU A 204 5.50 13.76 15.60
C GLU A 204 4.16 13.90 14.87
N ARG A 205 4.18 13.76 13.56
CA ARG A 205 3.03 13.94 12.68
C ARG A 205 2.91 12.82 11.69
N VAL A 206 1.76 12.16 11.67
CA VAL A 206 1.51 10.98 10.81
C VAL A 206 0.28 11.25 9.97
N VAL A 207 0.43 11.16 8.66
CA VAL A 207 -0.69 11.01 7.72
C VAL A 207 -0.75 9.56 7.28
N ILE A 208 -1.90 8.94 7.44
CA ILE A 208 -2.17 7.57 7.01
C ILE A 208 -3.19 7.64 5.87
N ALA A 209 -2.79 7.29 4.66
CA ALA A 209 -3.72 7.13 3.55
C ALA A 209 -4.06 5.64 3.41
N SER A 210 -5.31 5.29 3.72
CA SER A 210 -5.80 3.92 3.81
C SER A 210 -6.92 3.68 2.81
N PRO A 211 -6.68 2.96 1.69
CA PRO A 211 -7.71 2.68 0.67
C PRO A 211 -8.88 1.86 1.20
N PHE A 212 -8.68 1.04 2.21
CA PHE A 212 -9.75 0.24 2.83
C PHE A 212 -10.32 0.89 4.08
N GLY A 213 -9.60 1.83 4.68
CA GLY A 213 -10.02 2.53 5.89
C GLY A 213 -10.26 1.61 7.08
N GLY A 214 -11.02 2.12 8.07
CA GLY A 214 -11.38 1.35 9.26
C GLY A 214 -12.26 0.12 8.98
N ALA A 215 -12.81 -0.02 7.76
CA ALA A 215 -13.56 -1.19 7.34
C ALA A 215 -12.66 -2.35 6.86
N SER A 216 -11.34 -2.17 6.85
CA SER A 216 -10.41 -3.21 6.43
C SER A 216 -10.54 -4.44 7.34
N PRO A 217 -10.74 -5.64 6.77
CA PRO A 217 -10.72 -6.86 7.55
C PRO A 217 -9.29 -7.09 8.06
N ALA A 218 -9.10 -6.97 9.36
CA ALA A 218 -7.82 -7.30 9.98
C ALA A 218 -7.66 -8.82 10.02
N ALA A 219 -6.81 -9.35 9.15
CA ALA A 219 -6.50 -10.79 9.15
C ALA A 219 -5.85 -11.26 10.48
N ASN A 220 -5.39 -10.34 11.30
CA ASN A 220 -4.71 -10.60 12.57
C ASN A 220 -5.38 -9.99 13.81
N GLY A 221 -6.59 -9.41 13.65
CA GLY A 221 -7.29 -8.72 14.73
C GLY A 221 -6.79 -7.30 15.03
N TYR A 222 -5.75 -6.80 14.34
CA TYR A 222 -5.30 -5.40 14.47
C TYR A 222 -6.06 -4.52 13.50
N HIS A 223 -6.83 -3.60 14.01
CA HIS A 223 -7.53 -2.60 13.21
C HIS A 223 -6.68 -1.32 13.06
N LEU A 224 -6.91 -0.58 11.98
CA LEU A 224 -6.29 0.72 11.78
C LEU A 224 -6.49 1.64 13.00
N ASN A 225 -7.69 1.62 13.58
CA ASN A 225 -8.01 2.42 14.76
C ASN A 225 -7.14 2.09 15.99
N ASP A 226 -6.72 0.83 16.17
CA ASP A 226 -5.81 0.46 17.26
C ASP A 226 -4.42 1.06 17.04
N ALA A 227 -3.93 1.05 15.80
CA ALA A 227 -2.67 1.67 15.45
C ALA A 227 -2.73 3.21 15.62
N VAL A 228 -3.83 3.84 15.22
CA VAL A 228 -4.07 5.28 15.43
C VAL A 228 -4.05 5.61 16.93
N ALA A 229 -4.81 4.89 17.74
CA ALA A 229 -4.86 5.11 19.20
C ALA A 229 -3.47 4.93 19.85
N ALA A 230 -2.69 3.94 19.42
CA ALA A 230 -1.34 3.73 19.93
C ALA A 230 -0.38 4.86 19.54
N LEU A 231 -0.46 5.36 18.30
CA LEU A 231 0.32 6.51 17.81
C LEU A 231 -0.02 7.77 18.62
N GLU A 232 -1.31 8.06 18.80
CA GLU A 232 -1.76 9.23 19.58
C GLU A 232 -1.35 9.12 21.05
N ALA A 233 -1.48 7.93 21.65
CA ALA A 233 -1.02 7.69 23.03
C ALA A 233 0.50 7.88 23.18
N SER A 234 1.27 7.68 22.11
CA SER A 234 2.73 7.94 22.10
C SER A 234 3.09 9.41 21.86
N GLY A 235 2.09 10.28 21.64
CA GLY A 235 2.27 11.72 21.42
C GLY A 235 2.30 12.15 19.97
N SER A 236 2.03 11.25 19.01
CA SER A 236 1.90 11.62 17.60
C SER A 236 0.58 12.34 17.34
N LYS A 237 0.59 13.35 16.47
CA LYS A 237 -0.62 13.86 15.84
C LYS A 237 -0.91 12.96 14.63
N VAL A 238 -2.12 12.41 14.51
CA VAL A 238 -2.48 11.49 13.44
C VAL A 238 -3.65 12.03 12.64
N LEU A 239 -3.56 11.94 11.30
CA LEU A 239 -4.66 12.20 10.39
C LEU A 239 -4.81 11.01 9.44
N VAL A 240 -6.00 10.42 9.40
CA VAL A 240 -6.32 9.33 8.49
C VAL A 240 -7.10 9.87 7.30
N ILE A 241 -6.67 9.50 6.09
CA ILE A 241 -7.37 9.74 4.84
C ILE A 241 -7.93 8.42 4.36
N GLU A 242 -9.25 8.35 4.27
CA GLU A 242 -9.98 7.21 3.71
C GLU A 242 -10.75 7.64 2.48
N PRO A 243 -11.04 6.75 1.52
CA PRO A 243 -11.93 7.06 0.42
C PRO A 243 -13.30 7.52 0.93
N ASP A 244 -13.80 8.64 0.42
CA ASP A 244 -15.17 9.07 0.68
C ASP A 244 -16.19 8.15 -0.01
N ALA A 245 -17.47 8.40 0.16
CA ALA A 245 -18.53 7.56 -0.40
C ALA A 245 -18.47 7.48 -1.95
N GLY A 246 -18.18 8.61 -2.61
CA GLY A 246 -18.03 8.67 -4.05
C GLY A 246 -16.83 7.89 -4.55
N THR A 247 -15.71 8.06 -3.86
CA THR A 247 -14.47 7.33 -4.15
C THR A 247 -14.64 5.82 -3.91
N ARG A 248 -15.29 5.40 -2.81
CA ARG A 248 -15.57 3.97 -2.56
C ARG A 248 -16.41 3.36 -3.68
N ALA A 249 -17.41 4.09 -4.16
CA ALA A 249 -18.23 3.62 -5.28
C ALA A 249 -17.41 3.47 -6.57
N ALA A 250 -16.50 4.41 -6.85
CA ALA A 250 -15.61 4.36 -8.00
C ALA A 250 -14.57 3.23 -7.92
N MET A 251 -14.08 2.91 -6.72
CA MET A 251 -13.13 1.81 -6.47
C MET A 251 -13.77 0.42 -6.68
N GLY A 252 -15.10 0.33 -6.66
CA GLY A 252 -15.82 -0.92 -6.90
C GLY A 252 -15.62 -1.96 -5.81
N VAL A 253 -16.04 -3.19 -6.11
CA VAL A 253 -15.99 -4.31 -5.16
C VAL A 253 -14.73 -5.17 -5.30
N ASN A 254 -14.08 -5.15 -6.47
CA ASN A 254 -12.85 -5.87 -6.72
C ASN A 254 -11.68 -4.89 -6.91
N PRO A 255 -10.84 -4.69 -5.88
CA PRO A 255 -9.75 -3.72 -5.95
C PRO A 255 -8.62 -4.12 -6.92
N LEU A 256 -8.62 -5.35 -7.43
CA LEU A 256 -7.62 -5.84 -8.38
C LEU A 256 -8.10 -5.81 -9.83
N ASP A 257 -9.32 -5.37 -10.09
CA ASP A 257 -9.84 -5.19 -11.45
C ASP A 257 -9.13 -4.01 -12.13
N PRO A 258 -8.48 -4.20 -13.30
CA PRO A 258 -7.85 -3.10 -14.02
C PRO A 258 -8.81 -1.96 -14.40
N SER A 259 -10.09 -2.27 -14.62
CA SER A 259 -11.10 -1.29 -15.02
C SER A 259 -11.41 -0.22 -13.96
N VAL A 260 -11.13 -0.50 -12.68
CA VAL A 260 -11.38 0.46 -11.59
C VAL A 260 -10.28 1.52 -11.42
N ARG A 261 -9.12 1.38 -12.10
CA ARG A 261 -7.98 2.30 -11.96
C ARG A 261 -8.36 3.74 -12.29
N LYS A 262 -8.88 3.95 -13.50
CA LYS A 262 -9.27 5.29 -13.98
C LYS A 262 -10.36 5.91 -13.10
N PRO A 263 -11.52 5.28 -12.86
CA PRO A 263 -12.54 5.89 -12.02
C PRO A 263 -12.07 6.16 -10.59
N SER A 264 -11.21 5.30 -10.02
CA SER A 264 -10.60 5.54 -8.71
C SER A 264 -9.69 6.77 -8.71
N ALA A 265 -8.91 6.97 -9.78
CA ALA A 265 -8.04 8.13 -9.91
C ALA A 265 -8.84 9.43 -10.06
N GLU A 266 -9.87 9.44 -10.90
CA GLU A 266 -10.73 10.60 -11.09
C GLU A 266 -11.46 11.00 -9.80
N ALA A 267 -12.00 10.01 -9.05
CA ALA A 267 -12.63 10.26 -7.75
C ALA A 267 -11.61 10.72 -6.69
N GLY A 268 -10.44 10.10 -6.65
CA GLY A 268 -9.35 10.50 -5.76
C GLY A 268 -8.89 11.94 -6.01
N PHE A 269 -8.83 12.37 -7.27
CA PHE A 269 -8.49 13.76 -7.62
C PHE A 269 -9.49 14.77 -7.05
N ILE A 270 -10.78 14.47 -7.16
CA ILE A 270 -11.83 15.32 -6.59
C ILE A 270 -11.70 15.36 -5.06
N GLN A 271 -11.55 14.20 -4.42
CA GLN A 271 -11.38 14.10 -2.98
C GLN A 271 -10.13 14.86 -2.50
N GLY A 272 -9.00 14.73 -3.19
CA GLY A 272 -7.75 15.43 -2.86
C GLY A 272 -7.94 16.95 -2.81
N LYS A 273 -8.64 17.51 -3.77
CA LYS A 273 -8.97 18.95 -3.78
C LYS A 273 -9.87 19.36 -2.62
N GLN A 274 -10.85 18.51 -2.27
CA GLN A 274 -11.80 18.80 -1.19
C GLN A 274 -11.13 18.83 0.19
N ILE A 275 -10.18 17.94 0.44
CA ILE A 275 -9.53 17.82 1.75
C ILE A 275 -8.27 18.69 1.91
N ALA A 276 -7.80 19.31 0.83
CA ALA A 276 -6.50 19.98 0.78
C ALA A 276 -6.33 21.05 1.86
N GLU A 277 -7.33 21.89 2.12
CA GLU A 277 -7.22 22.95 3.12
C GLU A 277 -6.96 22.39 4.53
N ASN A 278 -7.76 21.41 4.95
CA ASN A 278 -7.64 20.82 6.27
C ASN A 278 -6.34 20.01 6.42
N LEU A 279 -5.99 19.24 5.40
CA LEU A 279 -4.76 18.46 5.38
C LEU A 279 -3.54 19.38 5.35
N GLY A 280 -3.55 20.46 4.57
CA GLY A 280 -2.47 21.42 4.49
C GLY A 280 -2.23 22.12 5.85
N LYS A 281 -3.28 22.50 6.56
CA LYS A 281 -3.17 23.03 7.93
C LYS A 281 -2.51 21.99 8.86
N PHE A 282 -3.02 20.76 8.86
CA PHE A 282 -2.47 19.66 9.65
C PHE A 282 -0.98 19.41 9.33
N TRP A 283 -0.63 19.38 8.05
CA TRP A 283 0.71 19.02 7.59
C TRP A 283 1.75 20.11 7.82
N SER A 284 1.33 21.39 7.76
CA SER A 284 2.21 22.57 7.83
C SER A 284 2.25 23.26 9.20
N GLU A 285 1.37 22.87 10.14
CA GLU A 285 1.37 23.49 11.47
C GLU A 285 2.77 23.50 12.11
N PRO A 286 3.29 24.67 12.52
CA PRO A 286 4.47 24.69 13.37
C PRO A 286 4.16 24.08 14.74
N LYS A 287 5.21 23.74 15.47
CA LYS A 287 5.09 23.28 16.88
C LYS A 287 4.39 24.28 17.74
#